data_c2eded3a5ccfcb3e12d736bfe656fa13
#
_entry.id   c2eded3a5ccfcb3e12d736bfe656fa13
#
_cell.length_a   1.000
_cell.length_b   1.000
_cell.length_c   1.000
_cell.angle_alpha   90.00
_cell.angle_beta   90.00
_cell.angle_gamma   90.00
#
_symmetry.space_group_name_H-M   'P 1'
#
loop_
_entity.id
_entity.type
_entity.pdbx_description
1 polymer ?
#
loop_
_entity_poly.entity_id
_entity_poly.type
_entity_poly.pdbx_seq_one_letter_code
_entity_poly.pdbx_strand_id
1 'polypeptide(L)'
;MVLFISFQNYKGDKIFCDDTVAVAYNNTYYIGEVQKIHGDKREVEIKFMKRARNGYYSWPKKEDVDTVDVDFIFYSNVLLVGAGKEGGGYVDCEEDIAELFDKYKNDYM
;
A
#
# COMPACT_ATOMS: atom_id res chain seq x y z
N MET A 1 -25.77 -13.84 14.04
CA MET A 1 -25.70 -12.80 13.00
C MET A 1 -24.28 -12.28 12.88
N VAL A 2 -23.74 -12.30 11.70
CA VAL A 2 -22.37 -11.81 11.46
C VAL A 2 -22.47 -10.37 10.98
N LEU A 3 -21.87 -9.45 11.74
CA LEU A 3 -21.74 -8.06 11.33
C LEU A 3 -20.47 -7.91 10.51
N PHE A 4 -20.63 -7.60 9.23
CA PHE A 4 -19.48 -7.24 8.40
C PHE A 4 -19.20 -5.75 8.56
N ILE A 5 -18.16 -5.43 9.32
CA ILE A 5 -17.65 -4.07 9.38
C ILE A 5 -16.53 -4.00 8.36
N SER A 6 -16.73 -3.21 7.31
CA SER A 6 -15.70 -2.98 6.32
C SER A 6 -14.53 -2.24 6.95
N PHE A 7 -13.34 -2.77 6.81
CA PHE A 7 -12.12 -2.09 7.23
C PHE A 7 -11.74 -1.07 6.17
N GLN A 8 -11.66 0.20 6.53
CA GLN A 8 -11.51 1.30 5.60
C GLN A 8 -10.43 2.26 6.05
N ASN A 9 -9.78 2.92 5.09
CA ASN A 9 -8.88 4.03 5.37
C ASN A 9 -9.68 5.33 5.59
N TYR A 10 -8.95 6.46 5.76
CA TYR A 10 -9.54 7.78 6.05
C TYR A 10 -10.55 8.26 5.01
N LYS A 11 -10.41 7.85 3.75
CA LYS A 11 -11.32 8.30 2.67
C LYS A 11 -12.38 7.25 2.30
N GLY A 12 -12.49 6.19 3.11
CA GLY A 12 -13.52 5.18 2.91
C GLY A 12 -13.14 4.06 1.94
N ASP A 13 -11.90 4.00 1.48
CA ASP A 13 -11.44 2.88 0.66
C ASP A 13 -11.39 1.61 1.50
N LYS A 14 -12.01 0.55 1.02
CA LYS A 14 -11.99 -0.75 1.69
C LYS A 14 -10.64 -1.42 1.50
N ILE A 15 -10.09 -1.93 2.59
CA ILE A 15 -8.79 -2.59 2.61
C ILE A 15 -8.98 -4.06 2.94
N PHE A 16 -8.41 -4.93 2.12
CA PHE A 16 -8.49 -6.39 2.28
C PHE A 16 -7.09 -6.98 2.33
N CYS A 17 -6.99 -8.16 2.94
CA CYS A 17 -5.75 -8.95 2.86
C CYS A 17 -5.43 -9.24 1.40
N ASP A 18 -4.14 -9.26 1.09
CA ASP A 18 -3.57 -9.46 -0.25
C ASP A 18 -3.72 -8.27 -1.20
N ASP A 19 -4.38 -7.18 -0.78
CA ASP A 19 -4.41 -5.95 -1.57
C ASP A 19 -3.00 -5.38 -1.73
N THR A 20 -2.70 -4.89 -2.93
CA THR A 20 -1.50 -4.10 -3.17
C THR A 20 -1.85 -2.63 -2.96
N VAL A 21 -1.13 -1.97 -2.07
CA VAL A 21 -1.48 -0.63 -1.59
C VAL A 21 -0.28 0.31 -1.66
N ALA A 22 -0.58 1.61 -1.70
CA ALA A 22 0.41 2.67 -1.56
C ALA A 22 0.28 3.27 -0.16
N VAL A 23 1.39 3.34 0.55
CA VAL A 23 1.45 3.72 1.96
C VAL A 23 2.36 4.92 2.12
N ALA A 24 1.86 5.99 2.78
CA ALA A 24 2.67 7.17 3.11
C ALA A 24 3.54 6.86 4.32
N TYR A 25 4.83 7.13 4.20
CA TYR A 25 5.80 6.86 5.27
C TYR A 25 7.04 7.71 5.07
N ASN A 26 7.47 8.40 6.12
CA ASN A 26 8.71 9.22 6.10
C ASN A 26 8.78 10.20 4.92
N ASN A 27 7.74 10.97 4.69
CA ASN A 27 7.65 11.98 3.63
C ASN A 27 7.77 11.43 2.21
N THR A 28 7.57 10.14 2.04
CA THR A 28 7.51 9.49 0.74
C THR A 28 6.42 8.42 0.77
N TYR A 29 6.31 7.63 -0.28
CA TYR A 29 5.38 6.51 -0.28
C TYR A 29 6.08 5.23 -0.69
N TYR A 30 5.51 4.12 -0.26
CA TYR A 30 5.99 2.77 -0.59
C TYR A 30 4.84 1.94 -1.09
N ILE A 31 5.15 0.95 -1.90
CA ILE A 31 4.18 -0.02 -2.39
C ILE A 31 4.37 -1.31 -1.58
N GLY A 32 3.27 -1.90 -1.17
CA GLY A 32 3.32 -3.14 -0.40
C GLY A 32 2.03 -3.92 -0.49
N GLU A 33 2.03 -5.08 0.11
CA GLU A 33 0.89 -6.00 0.12
C GLU A 33 0.39 -6.18 1.55
N VAL A 34 -0.92 -6.09 1.71
CA VAL A 34 -1.58 -6.25 3.01
C VAL A 34 -1.48 -7.72 3.43
N GLN A 35 -0.81 -7.97 4.55
CA GLN A 35 -0.64 -9.32 5.09
C GLN A 35 -1.70 -9.65 6.13
N LYS A 36 -1.98 -8.71 7.03
CA LYS A 36 -2.87 -8.93 8.15
C LYS A 36 -3.54 -7.63 8.55
N ILE A 37 -4.79 -7.72 8.97
CA ILE A 37 -5.58 -6.58 9.41
C ILE A 37 -5.87 -6.73 10.89
N HIS A 38 -5.53 -5.70 11.68
CA HIS A 38 -5.82 -5.61 13.09
C HIS A 38 -6.94 -4.56 13.27
N GLY A 39 -8.18 -4.99 13.05
CA GLY A 39 -9.32 -4.08 12.97
C GLY A 39 -9.59 -3.28 14.25
N ASP A 40 -9.34 -3.88 15.40
CA ASP A 40 -9.55 -3.25 16.71
C ASP A 40 -8.60 -2.06 16.94
N LYS A 41 -7.42 -2.09 16.35
CA LYS A 41 -6.40 -1.05 16.48
C LYS A 41 -6.31 -0.13 15.27
N ARG A 42 -7.09 -0.40 14.23
CA ARG A 42 -7.01 0.28 12.93
C ARG A 42 -5.61 0.21 12.33
N GLU A 43 -4.95 -0.93 12.50
CA GLU A 43 -3.60 -1.17 12.01
C GLU A 43 -3.56 -2.27 10.97
N VAL A 44 -2.58 -2.18 10.08
CA VAL A 44 -2.39 -3.12 8.97
C VAL A 44 -0.94 -3.54 8.93
N GLU A 45 -0.71 -4.84 8.83
CA GLU A 45 0.63 -5.37 8.61
C GLU A 45 0.88 -5.41 7.10
N ILE A 46 1.93 -4.72 6.66
CA ILE A 46 2.28 -4.56 5.26
C ILE A 46 3.64 -5.17 4.98
N LYS A 47 3.72 -5.96 3.92
CA LYS A 47 4.97 -6.45 3.36
C LYS A 47 5.37 -5.53 2.22
N PHE A 48 6.49 -4.84 2.37
CA PHE A 48 6.89 -3.78 1.44
C PHE A 48 7.74 -4.31 0.29
N MET A 49 7.52 -3.72 -0.87
CA MET A 49 8.33 -3.98 -2.06
C MET A 49 9.49 -2.99 -2.13
N LYS A 50 10.51 -3.36 -2.90
CA LYS A 50 11.67 -2.53 -3.17
C LYS A 50 11.53 -1.92 -4.57
N ARG A 51 11.74 -0.61 -4.68
CA ARG A 51 11.69 0.11 -5.95
C ARG A 51 13.09 0.32 -6.51
N ALA A 52 13.33 -0.13 -7.74
CA ALA A 52 14.56 0.16 -8.47
C ALA A 52 14.48 1.55 -9.12
N ARG A 53 15.62 2.08 -9.55
CA ARG A 53 15.71 3.41 -10.18
C ARG A 53 14.81 3.57 -11.39
N ASN A 54 14.65 2.51 -12.17
CA ASN A 54 13.79 2.52 -13.36
C ASN A 54 12.31 2.38 -13.06
N GLY A 55 11.93 2.31 -11.77
CA GLY A 55 10.55 2.17 -11.36
C GLY A 55 10.06 0.74 -11.21
N TYR A 56 10.90 -0.24 -11.43
CA TYR A 56 10.52 -1.64 -11.24
C TYR A 56 10.46 -1.99 -9.76
N TYR A 57 9.35 -2.59 -9.34
CA TYR A 57 9.15 -3.05 -7.97
C TYR A 57 9.39 -4.54 -7.87
N SER A 58 10.07 -4.97 -6.82
CA SER A 58 10.36 -6.37 -6.56
C SER A 58 10.34 -6.65 -5.06
N TRP A 59 10.26 -7.93 -4.72
CA TRP A 59 10.34 -8.33 -3.32
C TRP A 59 11.80 -8.35 -2.90
N PRO A 60 12.16 -7.70 -1.78
CA PRO A 60 13.53 -7.77 -1.28
C PRO A 60 13.85 -9.18 -0.78
N LYS A 61 15.13 -9.55 -0.79
CA LYS A 61 15.58 -10.86 -0.31
C LYS A 61 15.21 -11.08 1.15
N LYS A 62 15.38 -10.04 1.96
CA LYS A 62 14.95 -10.04 3.35
C LYS A 62 13.59 -9.35 3.41
N GLU A 63 12.60 -10.06 3.93
CA GLU A 63 11.26 -9.48 4.02
C GLU A 63 11.27 -8.18 4.83
N ASP A 64 10.59 -7.18 4.29
CA ASP A 64 10.38 -5.88 4.90
C ASP A 64 8.91 -5.77 5.30
N VAL A 65 8.62 -6.12 6.54
CA VAL A 65 7.25 -6.14 7.07
C VAL A 65 7.15 -5.15 8.21
N ASP A 66 6.13 -4.31 8.18
CA ASP A 66 5.87 -3.38 9.27
C ASP A 66 4.36 -3.22 9.47
N THR A 67 3.98 -2.77 10.64
CA THR A 67 2.59 -2.47 10.99
C THR A 67 2.40 -0.97 10.96
N VAL A 68 1.40 -0.54 10.20
CA VAL A 68 1.09 0.88 10.01
C VAL A 68 -0.38 1.15 10.31
N ASP A 69 -0.69 2.39 10.67
CA ASP A 69 -2.08 2.84 10.78
C ASP A 69 -2.73 2.79 9.40
N VAL A 70 -3.98 2.32 9.34
CA VAL A 70 -4.72 2.19 8.08
C VAL A 70 -4.83 3.53 7.36
N ASP A 71 -4.84 4.64 8.09
CA ASP A 71 -4.96 5.97 7.49
C ASP A 71 -3.70 6.44 6.77
N PHE A 72 -2.60 5.70 6.85
CA PHE A 72 -1.43 5.92 6.02
C PHE A 72 -1.56 5.28 4.63
N ILE A 73 -2.53 4.40 4.43
CA ILE A 73 -2.84 3.85 3.12
C ILE A 73 -3.67 4.89 2.37
N PHE A 74 -3.09 5.53 1.36
CA PHE A 74 -3.78 6.57 0.59
C PHE A 74 -4.29 6.09 -0.76
N TYR A 75 -3.91 4.89 -1.19
CA TYR A 75 -4.37 4.30 -2.44
C TYR A 75 -4.38 2.78 -2.32
N SER A 76 -5.46 2.16 -2.74
CA SER A 76 -5.60 0.70 -2.77
C SER A 76 -5.75 0.20 -4.21
N ASN A 77 -5.65 -1.11 -4.40
CA ASN A 77 -5.76 -1.74 -5.72
C ASN A 77 -4.69 -1.25 -6.70
N VAL A 78 -3.46 -1.08 -6.21
CA VAL A 78 -2.31 -0.78 -7.07
C VAL A 78 -2.13 -1.93 -8.05
N LEU A 79 -2.06 -1.62 -9.33
CA LEU A 79 -1.86 -2.61 -10.38
C LEU A 79 -0.39 -2.65 -10.79
N LEU A 80 0.19 -3.84 -10.76
CA LEU A 80 1.54 -4.08 -11.25
C LEU A 80 1.45 -4.71 -12.63
N VAL A 81 2.20 -4.14 -13.58
CA VAL A 81 2.25 -4.62 -14.97
C VAL A 81 3.67 -5.05 -15.32
N GLY A 82 3.80 -5.92 -16.32
CA GLY A 82 5.10 -6.45 -16.70
C GLY A 82 5.70 -7.34 -15.63
N ALA A 83 4.87 -8.03 -14.86
CA ALA A 83 5.31 -8.84 -13.74
C ALA A 83 6.24 -9.97 -14.18
N GLY A 84 7.40 -10.06 -13.53
CA GLY A 84 8.31 -11.17 -13.69
C GLY A 84 7.84 -12.40 -12.93
N LYS A 85 8.67 -13.45 -12.97
CA LYS A 85 8.37 -14.75 -12.31
C LYS A 85 8.18 -14.63 -10.79
N GLU A 86 8.71 -13.59 -10.19
CA GLU A 86 8.70 -13.39 -8.74
C GLU A 86 7.63 -12.41 -8.26
N GLY A 87 6.66 -12.07 -9.12
CA GLY A 87 5.56 -11.21 -8.75
C GLY A 87 5.86 -9.72 -8.73
N GLY A 88 7.05 -9.31 -9.20
CA GLY A 88 7.41 -7.91 -9.32
C GLY A 88 6.82 -7.29 -10.58
N GLY A 89 7.00 -5.98 -10.75
CA GLY A 89 6.53 -5.29 -11.95
C GLY A 89 6.61 -3.78 -11.80
N TYR A 90 6.07 -3.10 -12.80
CA TYR A 90 5.92 -1.65 -12.78
C TYR A 90 4.53 -1.28 -12.28
N VAL A 91 4.44 -0.23 -11.49
CA VAL A 91 3.14 0.29 -11.07
C VAL A 91 2.48 0.97 -12.25
N ASP A 92 1.28 0.52 -12.60
CA ASP A 92 0.49 1.14 -13.67
C ASP A 92 0.08 2.54 -13.23
N CYS A 93 0.33 3.55 -14.09
CA CYS A 93 0.00 4.94 -13.81
C CYS A 93 0.60 5.44 -12.50
N GLU A 94 1.89 5.19 -12.25
CA GLU A 94 2.54 5.60 -11.01
C GLU A 94 2.49 7.12 -10.81
N GLU A 95 2.47 7.90 -11.88
CA GLU A 95 2.33 9.36 -11.80
C GLU A 95 1.02 9.77 -11.12
N ASP A 96 -0.05 9.02 -11.29
CA ASP A 96 -1.33 9.29 -10.63
C ASP A 96 -1.21 9.03 -9.12
N ILE A 97 -0.47 8.00 -8.73
CA ILE A 97 -0.21 7.70 -7.33
C ILE A 97 0.64 8.80 -6.71
N ALA A 98 1.65 9.29 -7.43
CA ALA A 98 2.49 10.39 -6.96
C ALA A 98 1.69 11.67 -6.75
N GLU A 99 0.74 11.98 -7.64
CA GLU A 99 -0.16 13.13 -7.47
C GLU A 99 -1.06 12.97 -6.24
N LEU A 100 -1.61 11.78 -6.04
CA LEU A 100 -2.42 11.48 -4.87
C LEU A 100 -1.60 11.60 -3.59
N PHE A 101 -0.34 11.20 -3.63
CA PHE A 101 0.55 11.36 -2.48
C PHE A 101 0.78 12.83 -2.15
N ASP A 102 1.02 13.66 -3.15
CA ASP A 102 1.20 15.11 -2.94
C ASP A 102 -0.04 15.72 -2.30
N LYS A 103 -1.22 15.33 -2.74
CA LYS A 103 -2.47 15.77 -2.14
C LYS A 103 -2.60 15.28 -0.70
N TYR A 104 -2.28 14.03 -0.45
CA TYR A 104 -2.31 13.44 0.89
C TYR A 104 -1.37 14.20 1.83
N LYS A 105 -0.16 14.50 1.37
CA LYS A 105 0.83 15.26 2.14
C LYS A 105 0.29 16.63 2.55
N ASN A 106 -0.34 17.33 1.62
CA ASN A 106 -0.89 18.67 1.88
C ASN A 106 -2.04 18.62 2.87
N ASP A 107 -2.83 17.54 2.87
CA ASP A 107 -4.01 17.42 3.72
C ASP A 107 -3.70 16.83 5.10
N TYR A 108 -2.70 15.94 5.22
CA TYR A 108 -2.51 15.11 6.42
C TYR A 108 -1.09 15.12 6.98
N MET A 109 -0.15 15.73 6.29
CA MET A 109 1.25 15.77 6.77
C MET A 109 1.73 17.25 6.93
#